data_f95c11091e7aacaa2833c4e7f6a1e887
#
_entry.id   f95c11091e7aacaa2833c4e7f6a1e887
#
_cell.length_a   1.000
_cell.length_b   1.000
_cell.length_c   1.000
_cell.angle_alpha   90.00
_cell.angle_beta   90.00
_cell.angle_gamma   90.00
#
_symmetry.space_group_name_H-M   'P 1'
#
loop_
_entity.id
_entity.type
_entity.pdbx_description
1 polymer ?
#
loop_
_entity_poly.entity_id
_entity_poly.type
_entity_poly.pdbx_seq_one_letter_code
_entity_poly.pdbx_strand_id
1 'polypeptide(L)'
;MMRKKIVVFMVLLVLAVGVTGCAQNTAAKNAESAGKISIVTTIFPVYDFARAIAGGQAELTMLVKPAAEVHSYDPSPADIIKIQEADVFIYIGGENDAWVSTILESMDTSNKKIIRLMDAVKPVEEETVEGMEAEEEEVVAKTTQNKTEPAEEEIEYDEHIWTSPKNAILMVNEIAVALAEIDPQNAAVYTQNAADYTAQIQAVDDEIAGIVAAAPNKLLVFGDRFPFRYFVDEFGLDYKAAFPGCSTDTEASAGTLAYLMNTIKENNIKYVYYIELSNQNIAKAISEQTGAGLLQLHSVHNVTKDDFDAGATYVSIMQQNVENLRKGLANQ
;
A
#
# COMPACT_ATOMS: atom_id res chain seq x y z
N MET A 1 17.57 -3.19 74.16
CA MET A 1 16.31 -3.58 73.49
C MET A 1 15.83 -2.58 72.41
N MET A 2 16.32 -1.38 72.36
CA MET A 2 15.91 -0.33 71.39
C MET A 2 16.56 -0.42 69.98
N ARG A 3 17.74 -1.01 69.84
CA ARG A 3 18.42 -1.11 68.50
C ARG A 3 17.82 -2.14 67.53
N LYS A 4 17.13 -3.18 68.03
CA LYS A 4 16.50 -4.21 67.19
C LYS A 4 15.14 -3.75 66.58
N LYS A 5 14.47 -2.74 67.17
CA LYS A 5 13.21 -2.20 66.68
C LYS A 5 13.40 -1.18 65.55
N ILE A 6 14.55 -0.50 65.48
CA ILE A 6 14.83 0.45 64.42
C ILE A 6 15.19 -0.22 63.07
N VAL A 7 15.88 -1.39 63.15
CA VAL A 7 16.26 -2.14 61.94
C VAL A 7 15.04 -2.80 61.26
N VAL A 8 14.03 -3.24 62.05
CA VAL A 8 12.81 -3.80 61.48
C VAL A 8 11.91 -2.73 60.82
N PHE A 9 11.94 -1.48 61.29
CA PHE A 9 11.19 -0.40 60.73
C PHE A 9 11.82 0.12 59.43
N MET A 10 13.15 0.06 59.30
CA MET A 10 13.87 0.45 58.08
C MET A 10 13.75 -0.59 56.93
N VAL A 11 13.65 -1.86 57.26
CA VAL A 11 13.43 -2.95 56.25
C VAL A 11 11.99 -2.95 55.73
N LEU A 12 11.03 -2.54 56.53
CA LEU A 12 9.62 -2.39 56.09
C LEU A 12 9.40 -1.13 55.20
N LEU A 13 10.24 -0.10 55.33
CA LEU A 13 10.12 1.12 54.54
C LEU A 13 10.75 0.93 53.13
N VAL A 14 11.71 0.04 52.95
CA VAL A 14 12.36 -0.26 51.66
C VAL A 14 11.53 -1.18 50.75
N LEU A 15 10.63 -2.00 51.33
CA LEU A 15 9.73 -2.87 50.56
C LEU A 15 8.47 -2.19 50.03
N ALA A 16 8.18 -0.97 50.46
CA ALA A 16 7.01 -0.20 49.98
C ALA A 16 7.26 0.65 48.71
N VAL A 17 8.53 0.79 48.27
CA VAL A 17 8.90 1.61 47.08
C VAL A 17 8.98 0.81 45.78
N GLY A 18 8.90 -0.53 45.85
CA GLY A 18 9.14 -1.42 44.68
C GLY A 18 7.91 -1.77 43.80
N VAL A 19 6.70 -1.29 44.11
CA VAL A 19 5.48 -1.76 43.42
C VAL A 19 4.80 -0.65 42.56
N THR A 20 5.31 0.58 42.55
CA THR A 20 4.68 1.69 41.81
C THR A 20 5.22 1.91 40.39
N GLY A 21 6.16 1.09 39.91
CA GLY A 21 6.82 1.30 38.63
C GLY A 21 6.07 0.79 37.38
N CYS A 22 5.14 -0.15 37.50
CA CYS A 22 4.47 -0.75 36.32
C CYS A 22 3.08 -0.21 36.02
N ALA A 23 2.44 0.53 36.95
CA ALA A 23 1.10 1.05 36.73
C ALA A 23 1.09 2.44 36.05
N GLN A 24 2.21 3.17 36.08
CA GLN A 24 2.29 4.53 35.48
C GLN A 24 2.42 4.51 33.95
N ASN A 25 3.03 3.47 33.35
CA ASN A 25 3.18 3.42 31.89
C ASN A 25 1.88 3.02 31.16
N THR A 26 1.00 2.26 31.78
CA THR A 26 -0.31 1.92 31.21
C THR A 26 -1.33 3.04 31.39
N ALA A 27 -1.28 3.75 32.52
CA ALA A 27 -2.16 4.88 32.78
C ALA A 27 -1.79 6.12 31.92
N ALA A 28 -0.51 6.34 31.65
CA ALA A 28 -0.06 7.41 30.77
C ALA A 28 -0.43 7.15 29.29
N LYS A 29 -0.29 5.91 28.79
CA LYS A 29 -0.77 5.54 27.45
C LYS A 29 -2.28 5.68 27.31
N ASN A 30 -3.06 5.25 28.33
CA ASN A 30 -4.51 5.37 28.29
C ASN A 30 -5.00 6.83 28.47
N ALA A 31 -4.20 7.72 29.03
CA ALA A 31 -4.53 9.14 29.13
C ALA A 31 -4.20 9.94 27.86
N GLU A 32 -3.24 9.46 27.08
CA GLU A 32 -2.83 10.09 25.82
C GLU A 32 -3.76 9.72 24.66
N SER A 33 -4.46 8.58 24.74
CA SER A 33 -5.48 8.13 23.77
C SER A 33 -6.90 8.60 24.09
N ALA A 34 -7.15 9.07 25.30
CA ALA A 34 -8.48 9.53 25.70
C ALA A 34 -8.91 10.78 24.92
N GLY A 35 -9.69 10.59 23.86
CA GLY A 35 -10.23 11.65 23.01
C GLY A 35 -9.69 11.69 21.59
N LYS A 36 -8.77 10.78 21.20
CA LYS A 36 -8.34 10.63 19.81
C LYS A 36 -9.32 9.74 19.07
N ILE A 37 -9.58 10.08 17.81
CA ILE A 37 -10.34 9.20 16.91
C ILE A 37 -9.49 7.98 16.54
N SER A 38 -10.14 6.84 16.35
CA SER A 38 -9.52 5.58 15.94
C SER A 38 -9.73 5.35 14.43
N ILE A 39 -8.63 5.12 13.71
CA ILE A 39 -8.64 4.91 12.26
C ILE A 39 -8.07 3.52 11.98
N VAL A 40 -8.83 2.71 11.24
CA VAL A 40 -8.37 1.44 10.69
C VAL A 40 -8.20 1.57 9.18
N THR A 41 -7.08 1.07 8.66
CA THR A 41 -6.76 1.08 7.23
C THR A 41 -6.40 -0.33 6.76
N THR A 42 -6.57 -0.64 5.47
CA THR A 42 -6.21 -1.93 4.91
C THR A 42 -4.70 -2.07 4.69
N ILE A 43 -4.13 -1.33 3.77
CA ILE A 43 -2.76 -1.50 3.26
C ILE A 43 -1.87 -0.28 3.57
N PHE A 44 -0.57 -0.43 3.29
CA PHE A 44 0.45 0.56 3.64
C PHE A 44 0.20 1.97 3.07
N PRO A 45 -0.11 2.19 1.78
CA PRO A 45 -0.28 3.56 1.27
C PRO A 45 -1.43 4.28 1.97
N VAL A 46 -2.54 3.59 2.23
CA VAL A 46 -3.69 4.14 2.97
C VAL A 46 -3.31 4.50 4.41
N TYR A 47 -2.55 3.61 5.07
CA TYR A 47 -2.03 3.86 6.41
C TYR A 47 -1.11 5.09 6.45
N ASP A 48 -0.20 5.20 5.48
CA ASP A 48 0.75 6.30 5.44
C ASP A 48 0.06 7.65 5.18
N PHE A 49 -0.91 7.70 4.26
CA PHE A 49 -1.70 8.90 4.01
C PHE A 49 -2.48 9.31 5.27
N ALA A 50 -3.18 8.38 5.91
CA ALA A 50 -3.89 8.66 7.15
C ALA A 50 -2.95 9.12 8.27
N ARG A 51 -1.76 8.51 8.40
CA ARG A 51 -0.72 8.88 9.37
C ARG A 51 -0.22 10.31 9.13
N ALA A 52 0.08 10.63 7.87
CA ALA A 52 0.58 11.96 7.50
C ALA A 52 -0.47 13.05 7.83
N ILE A 53 -1.74 12.81 7.50
CA ILE A 53 -2.82 13.76 7.74
C ILE A 53 -3.13 13.89 9.23
N ALA A 54 -3.25 12.76 9.93
CA ALA A 54 -3.60 12.76 11.35
C ALA A 54 -2.56 13.47 12.23
N GLY A 55 -1.26 13.41 11.88
CA GLY A 55 -0.20 14.11 12.59
C GLY A 55 -0.16 13.81 14.10
N GLY A 56 -0.59 12.61 14.51
CA GLY A 56 -0.66 12.20 15.91
C GLY A 56 -1.97 12.53 16.63
N GLN A 57 -2.97 13.10 15.94
CA GLN A 57 -4.31 13.38 16.51
C GLN A 57 -5.23 12.15 16.50
N ALA A 58 -4.84 11.05 15.86
CA ALA A 58 -5.60 9.80 15.78
C ALA A 58 -4.78 8.60 16.23
N GLU A 59 -5.47 7.52 16.59
CA GLU A 59 -4.88 6.19 16.74
C GLU A 59 -5.07 5.43 15.42
N LEU A 60 -3.96 4.95 14.84
CA LEU A 60 -4.00 4.26 13.56
C LEU A 60 -3.68 2.77 13.70
N THR A 61 -4.44 1.97 12.98
CA THR A 61 -4.20 0.54 12.85
C THR A 61 -4.19 0.15 11.36
N MET A 62 -3.12 -0.47 10.89
CA MET A 62 -3.03 -1.10 9.58
C MET A 62 -3.38 -2.59 9.71
N LEU A 63 -4.29 -3.11 8.89
CA LEU A 63 -4.73 -4.50 8.94
C LEU A 63 -3.69 -5.44 8.31
N VAL A 64 -3.28 -5.16 7.09
CA VAL A 64 -2.24 -5.93 6.40
C VAL A 64 -0.89 -5.57 6.98
N LYS A 65 -0.25 -6.54 7.63
CA LYS A 65 1.04 -6.31 8.32
C LYS A 65 2.16 -6.05 7.31
N PRO A 66 3.21 -5.28 7.70
CA PRO A 66 4.42 -5.16 6.89
C PRO A 66 4.96 -6.54 6.47
N ALA A 67 5.40 -6.64 5.23
CA ALA A 67 5.90 -7.85 4.57
C ALA A 67 4.88 -8.99 4.37
N ALA A 68 3.60 -8.79 4.70
CA ALA A 68 2.57 -9.76 4.38
C ALA A 68 2.14 -9.64 2.91
N GLU A 69 1.72 -10.77 2.31
CA GLU A 69 1.09 -10.77 0.99
C GLU A 69 -0.28 -10.09 1.08
N VAL A 70 -0.54 -9.19 0.13
CA VAL A 70 -1.74 -8.34 0.14
C VAL A 70 -2.88 -9.00 -0.62
N HIS A 71 -2.59 -9.58 -1.81
CA HIS A 71 -3.60 -10.15 -2.71
C HIS A 71 -4.29 -11.41 -2.16
N SER A 72 -3.73 -12.06 -1.16
CA SER A 72 -4.34 -13.20 -0.46
C SER A 72 -4.78 -12.87 0.96
N TYR A 73 -4.94 -11.59 1.28
CA TYR A 73 -5.35 -11.17 2.63
C TYR A 73 -6.82 -11.50 2.89
N ASP A 74 -7.06 -12.24 3.98
CA ASP A 74 -8.38 -12.53 4.51
C ASP A 74 -8.44 -12.06 5.99
N PRO A 75 -9.40 -11.17 6.36
CA PRO A 75 -9.44 -10.57 7.68
C PRO A 75 -9.75 -11.61 8.76
N SER A 76 -8.93 -11.62 9.79
CA SER A 76 -9.19 -12.44 10.97
C SER A 76 -10.40 -11.89 11.78
N PRO A 77 -11.02 -12.71 12.66
CA PRO A 77 -12.05 -12.20 13.58
C PRO A 77 -11.57 -11.02 14.43
N ALA A 78 -10.28 -10.96 14.75
CA ALA A 78 -9.73 -9.84 15.50
C ALA A 78 -9.65 -8.56 14.65
N ASP A 79 -9.43 -8.67 13.34
CA ASP A 79 -9.43 -7.53 12.42
C ASP A 79 -10.84 -6.99 12.22
N ILE A 80 -11.84 -7.88 12.13
CA ILE A 80 -13.25 -7.49 12.08
C ILE A 80 -13.66 -6.70 13.32
N ILE A 81 -13.21 -7.12 14.53
CA ILE A 81 -13.45 -6.39 15.78
C ILE A 81 -12.82 -4.99 15.72
N LYS A 82 -11.57 -4.86 15.24
CA LYS A 82 -10.92 -3.56 15.09
C LYS A 82 -11.70 -2.64 14.15
N ILE A 83 -12.17 -3.16 13.01
CA ILE A 83 -13.02 -2.41 12.08
C ILE A 83 -14.31 -1.98 12.79
N GLN A 84 -14.93 -2.87 13.55
CA GLN A 84 -16.18 -2.58 14.25
C GLN A 84 -16.01 -1.52 15.35
N GLU A 85 -14.87 -1.46 16.02
CA GLU A 85 -14.58 -0.52 17.10
C GLU A 85 -14.04 0.84 16.62
N ALA A 86 -13.56 0.92 15.35
CA ALA A 86 -12.99 2.14 14.80
C ALA A 86 -14.04 3.22 14.53
N ASP A 87 -13.66 4.49 14.66
CA ASP A 87 -14.46 5.65 14.25
C ASP A 87 -14.41 5.81 12.72
N VAL A 88 -13.27 5.48 12.11
CA VAL A 88 -13.03 5.59 10.68
C VAL A 88 -12.44 4.28 10.14
N PHE A 89 -12.99 3.80 9.03
CA PHE A 89 -12.39 2.71 8.25
C PHE A 89 -12.09 3.18 6.84
N ILE A 90 -10.84 3.02 6.39
CA ILE A 90 -10.36 3.48 5.08
C ILE A 90 -9.78 2.29 4.32
N TYR A 91 -10.25 2.08 3.09
CA TYR A 91 -9.79 1.03 2.22
C TYR A 91 -9.72 1.50 0.76
N ILE A 92 -9.07 0.75 -0.10
CA ILE A 92 -8.96 1.10 -1.51
C ILE A 92 -10.28 0.86 -2.24
N GLY A 93 -10.81 -0.33 -2.14
CA GLY A 93 -11.82 -0.90 -3.02
C GLY A 93 -11.14 -1.71 -4.12
N GLY A 94 -11.93 -2.34 -4.98
CA GLY A 94 -11.43 -3.31 -5.96
C GLY A 94 -11.52 -4.74 -5.43
N GLU A 95 -10.86 -5.66 -6.13
CA GLU A 95 -11.03 -7.09 -5.89
C GLU A 95 -10.40 -7.55 -4.58
N ASN A 96 -9.21 -7.05 -4.24
CA ASN A 96 -8.55 -7.37 -2.97
C ASN A 96 -9.32 -6.93 -1.73
N ASP A 97 -10.21 -5.96 -1.89
CA ASP A 97 -11.09 -5.47 -0.82
C ASP A 97 -12.55 -5.97 -0.97
N ALA A 98 -12.84 -6.96 -1.83
CA ALA A 98 -14.18 -7.51 -2.04
C ALA A 98 -14.83 -8.03 -0.75
N TRP A 99 -14.02 -8.55 0.19
CA TRP A 99 -14.46 -8.99 1.51
C TRP A 99 -15.07 -7.85 2.37
N VAL A 100 -14.72 -6.59 2.07
CA VAL A 100 -15.18 -5.42 2.86
C VAL A 100 -16.69 -5.28 2.81
N SER A 101 -17.31 -5.43 1.64
CA SER A 101 -18.77 -5.29 1.49
C SER A 101 -19.52 -6.25 2.40
N THR A 102 -19.13 -7.53 2.42
CA THR A 102 -19.74 -8.57 3.26
C THR A 102 -19.63 -8.25 4.75
N ILE A 103 -18.48 -7.72 5.17
CA ILE A 103 -18.26 -7.37 6.59
C ILE A 103 -19.08 -6.14 6.96
N LEU A 104 -19.09 -5.09 6.14
CA LEU A 104 -19.85 -3.87 6.41
C LEU A 104 -21.37 -4.13 6.45
N GLU A 105 -21.89 -5.04 5.62
CA GLU A 105 -23.30 -5.46 5.66
C GLU A 105 -23.66 -6.19 6.97
N SER A 106 -22.69 -6.83 7.62
CA SER A 106 -22.89 -7.60 8.85
C SER A 106 -22.78 -6.79 10.13
N MET A 107 -22.36 -5.50 10.08
CA MET A 107 -22.12 -4.67 11.25
C MET A 107 -22.92 -3.37 11.24
N ASP A 108 -23.07 -2.74 12.40
CA ASP A 108 -23.64 -1.41 12.52
C ASP A 108 -22.60 -0.35 12.13
N THR A 109 -22.85 0.35 11.03
CA THR A 109 -21.98 1.40 10.48
C THR A 109 -22.52 2.82 10.75
N SER A 110 -23.63 2.97 11.48
CA SER A 110 -24.36 4.25 11.65
C SER A 110 -23.51 5.37 12.30
N ASN A 111 -22.54 4.99 13.13
CA ASN A 111 -21.63 5.92 13.83
C ASN A 111 -20.18 5.84 13.30
N LYS A 112 -19.98 5.32 12.10
CA LYS A 112 -18.68 5.09 11.51
C LYS A 112 -18.55 5.80 10.17
N LYS A 113 -17.42 6.44 9.93
CA LYS A 113 -17.06 6.93 8.60
C LYS A 113 -16.34 5.81 7.83
N ILE A 114 -16.92 5.44 6.71
CA ILE A 114 -16.34 4.49 5.77
C ILE A 114 -15.84 5.30 4.57
N ILE A 115 -14.58 5.09 4.17
CA ILE A 115 -13.96 5.78 3.04
C ILE A 115 -13.41 4.73 2.08
N ARG A 116 -14.01 4.66 0.89
CA ARG A 116 -13.51 3.88 -0.23
C ARG A 116 -12.74 4.81 -1.16
N LEU A 117 -11.42 4.67 -1.22
CA LEU A 117 -10.57 5.63 -1.93
C LEU A 117 -10.67 5.56 -3.44
N MET A 118 -11.10 4.42 -3.99
CA MET A 118 -11.39 4.29 -5.41
C MET A 118 -12.49 5.25 -5.88
N ASP A 119 -13.38 5.70 -4.99
CA ASP A 119 -14.42 6.67 -5.30
C ASP A 119 -13.88 8.10 -5.53
N ALA A 120 -12.65 8.38 -5.07
CA ALA A 120 -11.99 9.67 -5.25
C ALA A 120 -11.27 9.82 -6.59
N VAL A 121 -11.12 8.72 -7.35
CA VAL A 121 -10.35 8.69 -8.61
C VAL A 121 -11.20 8.19 -9.76
N LYS A 122 -10.72 8.43 -10.99
CA LYS A 122 -11.34 7.81 -12.17
C LYS A 122 -10.73 6.40 -12.32
N PRO A 123 -11.52 5.33 -12.20
CA PRO A 123 -11.01 3.97 -12.37
C PRO A 123 -10.59 3.72 -13.83
N VAL A 124 -9.56 2.87 -14.00
CA VAL A 124 -9.03 2.41 -15.28
C VAL A 124 -9.13 0.89 -15.28
N GLU A 125 -9.53 0.32 -16.42
CA GLU A 125 -9.62 -1.14 -16.58
C GLU A 125 -8.24 -1.79 -16.47
N GLU A 126 -8.17 -2.96 -15.83
CA GLU A 126 -6.97 -3.77 -15.84
C GLU A 126 -6.66 -4.20 -17.28
N GLU A 127 -5.39 -4.25 -17.65
CA GLU A 127 -4.96 -4.54 -19.00
C GLU A 127 -3.92 -5.66 -19.01
N THR A 128 -4.20 -6.72 -19.73
CA THR A 128 -3.22 -7.75 -20.05
C THR A 128 -2.58 -7.42 -21.39
N VAL A 129 -1.29 -7.06 -21.38
CA VAL A 129 -0.55 -6.73 -22.61
C VAL A 129 0.11 -7.95 -23.22
N GLU A 130 0.46 -7.86 -24.52
CA GLU A 130 1.14 -8.93 -25.23
C GLU A 130 2.39 -9.40 -24.49
N GLY A 131 2.50 -10.71 -24.29
CA GLY A 131 3.62 -11.38 -23.63
C GLY A 131 3.44 -11.60 -22.13
N MET A 132 2.40 -11.06 -21.51
CA MET A 132 2.04 -11.43 -20.14
C MET A 132 1.46 -12.85 -20.08
N GLU A 133 1.65 -13.51 -18.95
CA GLU A 133 0.83 -14.68 -18.63
C GLU A 133 -0.62 -14.24 -18.49
N ALA A 134 -1.53 -15.02 -19.10
CA ALA A 134 -2.95 -14.84 -18.85
C ALA A 134 -3.26 -15.38 -17.43
N GLU A 135 -4.06 -14.68 -16.68
CA GLU A 135 -4.63 -15.26 -15.46
C GLU A 135 -5.44 -16.50 -15.86
N GLU A 136 -5.13 -17.65 -15.25
CA GLU A 136 -6.01 -18.81 -15.36
C GLU A 136 -7.29 -18.45 -14.60
N GLU A 137 -8.35 -18.04 -15.34
CA GLU A 137 -9.67 -17.97 -14.75
C GLU A 137 -9.92 -19.31 -14.07
N GLU A 138 -9.96 -19.35 -12.75
CA GLU A 138 -10.53 -20.47 -12.02
C GLU A 138 -11.99 -20.57 -12.47
N VAL A 139 -12.21 -21.34 -13.53
CA VAL A 139 -13.54 -21.81 -13.92
C VAL A 139 -14.02 -22.68 -12.77
N VAL A 140 -14.51 -22.06 -11.72
CA VAL A 140 -15.33 -22.73 -10.73
C VAL A 140 -16.53 -23.24 -11.51
N ALA A 141 -16.41 -24.50 -11.93
CA ALA A 141 -17.46 -25.24 -12.59
C ALA A 141 -18.69 -25.26 -11.67
N LYS A 142 -19.50 -24.21 -11.72
CA LYS A 142 -20.88 -24.24 -11.29
C LYS A 142 -21.63 -25.14 -12.26
N THR A 143 -21.53 -26.46 -12.00
CA THR A 143 -22.41 -27.46 -12.61
C THR A 143 -23.82 -27.18 -12.15
N THR A 144 -24.51 -26.30 -12.85
CA THR A 144 -25.97 -26.32 -12.89
C THR A 144 -26.43 -25.84 -14.27
N GLN A 145 -27.04 -26.79 -14.99
CA GLN A 145 -27.71 -26.56 -16.25
C GLN A 145 -28.75 -25.45 -16.09
N ASN A 146 -28.59 -24.32 -16.77
CA ASN A 146 -29.66 -23.79 -17.62
C ASN A 146 -29.17 -22.62 -18.49
N LYS A 147 -29.66 -22.62 -19.69
CA LYS A 147 -29.49 -21.82 -20.89
C LYS A 147 -29.43 -20.29 -20.70
N THR A 148 -28.50 -19.70 -21.48
CA THR A 148 -28.70 -18.57 -22.40
C THR A 148 -29.00 -17.22 -21.80
N GLU A 149 -27.90 -16.54 -21.38
CA GLU A 149 -27.65 -15.13 -21.68
C GLU A 149 -26.14 -15.02 -21.85
N PRO A 150 -25.61 -14.16 -22.76
CA PRO A 150 -24.17 -13.86 -22.73
C PRO A 150 -23.87 -13.28 -21.36
N ALA A 151 -22.94 -13.86 -20.61
CA ALA A 151 -22.37 -13.22 -19.44
C ALA A 151 -21.87 -11.85 -19.92
N GLU A 152 -22.38 -10.76 -19.38
CA GLU A 152 -21.73 -9.47 -19.49
C GLU A 152 -20.37 -9.68 -18.84
N GLU A 153 -19.29 -9.49 -19.58
CA GLU A 153 -17.94 -9.51 -19.04
C GLU A 153 -17.91 -8.41 -17.97
N GLU A 154 -17.79 -8.79 -16.71
CA GLU A 154 -17.65 -7.82 -15.62
C GLU A 154 -16.31 -7.10 -15.85
N ILE A 155 -16.38 -5.78 -16.06
CA ILE A 155 -15.20 -4.95 -16.28
C ILE A 155 -14.42 -4.93 -14.96
N GLU A 156 -13.22 -5.47 -14.98
CA GLU A 156 -12.30 -5.45 -13.87
C GLU A 156 -11.47 -4.17 -13.92
N TYR A 157 -11.48 -3.41 -12.81
CA TYR A 157 -10.70 -2.18 -12.68
C TYR A 157 -9.44 -2.43 -11.87
N ASP A 158 -8.30 -1.95 -12.40
CA ASP A 158 -7.04 -1.96 -11.65
C ASP A 158 -7.21 -1.18 -10.32
N GLU A 159 -6.80 -1.79 -9.23
CA GLU A 159 -6.97 -1.23 -7.88
C GLU A 159 -5.75 -0.44 -7.38
N HIS A 160 -4.62 -0.48 -8.11
CA HIS A 160 -3.35 0.14 -7.70
C HIS A 160 -3.35 1.66 -7.93
N ILE A 161 -4.44 2.32 -7.55
CA ILE A 161 -4.72 3.75 -7.81
C ILE A 161 -3.67 4.71 -7.24
N TRP A 162 -3.05 4.34 -6.11
CA TRP A 162 -2.04 5.15 -5.40
C TRP A 162 -0.70 5.22 -6.14
N THR A 163 -0.45 4.35 -7.11
CA THR A 163 0.81 4.35 -7.88
C THR A 163 0.95 5.62 -8.73
N SER A 164 -0.16 6.25 -9.13
CA SER A 164 -0.20 7.59 -9.70
C SER A 164 -0.08 8.66 -8.61
N PRO A 165 0.96 9.52 -8.62
CA PRO A 165 1.07 10.65 -7.70
C PRO A 165 -0.15 11.58 -7.70
N LYS A 166 -0.76 11.82 -8.87
CA LYS A 166 -1.98 12.66 -8.96
C LYS A 166 -3.15 12.01 -8.23
N ASN A 167 -3.34 10.70 -8.39
CA ASN A 167 -4.37 9.99 -7.63
C ASN A 167 -4.06 10.00 -6.14
N ALA A 168 -2.79 9.80 -5.74
CA ALA A 168 -2.39 9.88 -4.33
C ALA A 168 -2.75 11.23 -3.71
N ILE A 169 -2.58 12.35 -4.44
CA ILE A 169 -3.01 13.68 -4.00
C ILE A 169 -4.54 13.73 -3.79
N LEU A 170 -5.33 13.14 -4.69
CA LEU A 170 -6.79 13.08 -4.54
C LEU A 170 -7.18 12.28 -3.29
N MET A 171 -6.55 11.12 -3.09
CA MET A 171 -6.78 10.25 -1.93
C MET A 171 -6.44 10.96 -0.61
N VAL A 172 -5.29 11.65 -0.53
CA VAL A 172 -4.88 12.44 0.64
C VAL A 172 -5.92 13.52 0.96
N ASN A 173 -6.41 14.24 -0.06
CA ASN A 173 -7.41 15.27 0.12
C ASN A 173 -8.75 14.70 0.60
N GLU A 174 -9.20 13.56 0.04
CA GLU A 174 -10.44 12.88 0.47
C GLU A 174 -10.36 12.47 1.95
N ILE A 175 -9.24 11.87 2.37
CA ILE A 175 -9.02 11.50 3.77
C ILE A 175 -9.04 12.74 4.67
N ALA A 176 -8.39 13.83 4.27
CA ALA A 176 -8.35 15.06 5.09
C ALA A 176 -9.74 15.68 5.29
N VAL A 177 -10.56 15.72 4.23
CA VAL A 177 -11.94 16.20 4.29
C VAL A 177 -12.75 15.34 5.26
N ALA A 178 -12.68 14.02 5.11
CA ALA A 178 -13.40 13.09 5.95
C ALA A 178 -13.00 13.18 7.44
N LEU A 179 -11.70 13.28 7.73
CA LEU A 179 -11.22 13.44 9.10
C LEU A 179 -11.66 14.79 9.73
N ALA A 180 -11.62 15.87 8.94
CA ALA A 180 -12.09 17.18 9.40
C ALA A 180 -13.60 17.22 9.72
N GLU A 181 -14.42 16.42 9.03
CA GLU A 181 -15.85 16.27 9.33
C GLU A 181 -16.10 15.57 10.66
N ILE A 182 -15.33 14.52 10.96
CA ILE A 182 -15.53 13.67 12.14
C ILE A 182 -14.93 14.30 13.40
N ASP A 183 -13.80 14.96 13.24
CA ASP A 183 -13.04 15.61 14.30
C ASP A 183 -12.80 17.10 14.00
N PRO A 184 -13.87 17.93 14.07
CA PRO A 184 -13.80 19.35 13.71
C PRO A 184 -12.82 20.16 14.57
N GLN A 185 -12.51 19.71 15.78
CA GLN A 185 -11.55 20.40 16.65
C GLN A 185 -10.11 20.33 16.10
N ASN A 186 -9.77 19.30 15.31
CA ASN A 186 -8.46 19.10 14.68
C ASN A 186 -8.49 19.40 13.16
N ALA A 187 -9.62 19.87 12.60
CA ALA A 187 -9.80 20.09 11.16
C ALA A 187 -8.70 20.95 10.52
N ALA A 188 -8.25 22.01 11.23
CA ALA A 188 -7.17 22.87 10.74
C ALA A 188 -5.82 22.14 10.65
N VAL A 189 -5.55 21.20 11.57
CA VAL A 189 -4.35 20.37 11.55
C VAL A 189 -4.38 19.42 10.35
N TYR A 190 -5.51 18.73 10.14
CA TYR A 190 -5.69 17.82 9.01
C TYR A 190 -5.54 18.53 7.67
N THR A 191 -6.15 19.69 7.51
CA THR A 191 -6.05 20.50 6.30
C THR A 191 -4.61 20.95 6.03
N GLN A 192 -3.90 21.42 7.05
CA GLN A 192 -2.51 21.84 6.89
C GLN A 192 -1.59 20.68 6.56
N ASN A 193 -1.71 19.57 7.29
CA ASN A 193 -0.90 18.37 7.06
C ASN A 193 -1.13 17.79 5.64
N ALA A 194 -2.38 17.79 5.17
CA ALA A 194 -2.70 17.36 3.81
C ALA A 194 -2.07 18.28 2.77
N ALA A 195 -2.13 19.59 2.96
CA ALA A 195 -1.48 20.55 2.07
C ALA A 195 0.05 20.34 2.00
N ASP A 196 0.67 20.13 3.16
CA ASP A 196 2.12 19.89 3.24
C ASP A 196 2.52 18.56 2.60
N TYR A 197 1.70 17.52 2.79
CA TYR A 197 1.99 16.19 2.25
C TYR A 197 1.74 16.13 0.74
N THR A 198 0.65 16.71 0.25
CA THR A 198 0.37 16.81 -1.19
C THR A 198 1.41 17.63 -1.93
N ALA A 199 1.97 18.68 -1.31
CA ALA A 199 3.07 19.43 -1.90
C ALA A 199 4.34 18.56 -2.08
N GLN A 200 4.62 17.64 -1.16
CA GLN A 200 5.73 16.70 -1.30
C GLN A 200 5.47 15.66 -2.41
N ILE A 201 4.23 15.17 -2.50
CA ILE A 201 3.83 14.25 -3.59
C ILE A 201 3.93 14.96 -4.96
N GLN A 202 3.48 16.22 -5.05
CA GLN A 202 3.57 17.00 -6.28
C GLN A 202 5.04 17.21 -6.71
N ALA A 203 5.95 17.42 -5.78
CA ALA A 203 7.38 17.52 -6.12
C ALA A 203 7.93 16.23 -6.74
N VAL A 204 7.48 15.08 -6.24
CA VAL A 204 7.81 13.76 -6.83
C VAL A 204 7.21 13.61 -8.22
N ASP A 205 5.94 13.98 -8.41
CA ASP A 205 5.25 13.99 -9.71
C ASP A 205 6.02 14.81 -10.74
N ASP A 206 6.37 16.05 -10.39
CA ASP A 206 7.11 16.97 -11.26
C ASP A 206 8.49 16.41 -11.66
N GLU A 207 9.19 15.76 -10.74
CA GLU A 207 10.48 15.12 -11.02
C GLU A 207 10.34 13.92 -11.96
N ILE A 208 9.35 13.05 -11.75
CA ILE A 208 9.08 11.92 -12.64
C ILE A 208 8.71 12.43 -14.04
N ALA A 209 7.81 13.41 -14.12
CA ALA A 209 7.41 14.01 -15.39
C ALA A 209 8.62 14.59 -16.17
N GLY A 210 9.55 15.25 -15.46
CA GLY A 210 10.78 15.77 -16.04
C GLY A 210 11.71 14.65 -16.58
N ILE A 211 11.85 13.55 -15.83
CA ILE A 211 12.64 12.39 -16.28
C ILE A 211 12.02 11.75 -17.53
N VAL A 212 10.73 11.50 -17.51
CA VAL A 212 10.01 10.86 -18.64
C VAL A 212 10.01 11.76 -19.89
N ALA A 213 9.87 13.07 -19.72
CA ALA A 213 9.93 14.02 -20.82
C ALA A 213 11.32 14.04 -21.51
N ALA A 214 12.39 13.79 -20.76
CA ALA A 214 13.76 13.75 -21.27
C ALA A 214 14.19 12.35 -21.78
N ALA A 215 13.39 11.31 -21.52
CA ALA A 215 13.73 9.94 -21.87
C ALA A 215 13.69 9.70 -23.39
N PRO A 216 14.73 9.11 -23.99
CA PRO A 216 14.74 8.77 -25.41
C PRO A 216 13.82 7.60 -25.76
N ASN A 217 13.59 6.71 -24.81
CA ASN A 217 12.68 5.58 -24.89
C ASN A 217 11.84 5.53 -23.61
N LYS A 218 10.57 5.23 -23.74
CA LYS A 218 9.60 5.24 -22.63
C LYS A 218 9.11 3.84 -22.24
N LEU A 219 9.76 2.80 -22.77
CA LEU A 219 9.38 1.42 -22.51
C LEU A 219 10.01 0.90 -21.21
N LEU A 220 9.18 0.47 -20.27
CA LEU A 220 9.58 -0.24 -19.07
C LEU A 220 9.38 -1.76 -19.29
N VAL A 221 10.35 -2.58 -18.85
CA VAL A 221 10.23 -4.05 -18.91
C VAL A 221 10.34 -4.61 -17.51
N PHE A 222 9.31 -5.32 -17.07
CA PHE A 222 9.23 -5.94 -15.75
C PHE A 222 9.40 -7.46 -15.86
N GLY A 223 10.34 -8.00 -15.12
CA GLY A 223 10.43 -9.43 -14.85
C GLY A 223 9.64 -9.78 -13.58
N ASP A 224 8.42 -9.29 -13.47
CA ASP A 224 7.58 -9.36 -12.28
C ASP A 224 6.11 -9.03 -12.63
N ARG A 225 5.24 -8.92 -11.59
CA ARG A 225 3.90 -8.34 -11.67
C ARG A 225 3.95 -6.85 -12.04
N PHE A 226 2.85 -6.32 -12.55
CA PHE A 226 2.77 -4.94 -13.01
C PHE A 226 1.66 -4.12 -12.34
N PRO A 227 1.81 -3.69 -11.09
CA PRO A 227 0.83 -2.88 -10.38
C PRO A 227 0.96 -1.37 -10.70
N PHE A 228 1.28 -0.99 -11.93
CA PHE A 228 1.60 0.40 -12.28
C PHE A 228 0.72 0.98 -13.38
N ARG A 229 -0.51 0.43 -13.56
CA ARG A 229 -1.41 0.86 -14.64
C ARG A 229 -1.67 2.36 -14.61
N TYR A 230 -2.04 2.91 -13.44
CA TYR A 230 -2.26 4.36 -13.29
C TYR A 230 -0.99 5.19 -13.42
N PHE A 231 0.14 4.65 -13.00
CA PHE A 231 1.44 5.31 -13.14
C PHE A 231 1.84 5.50 -14.60
N VAL A 232 1.76 4.46 -15.41
CA VAL A 232 2.14 4.54 -16.82
C VAL A 232 1.18 5.40 -17.62
N ASP A 233 -0.11 5.39 -17.32
CA ASP A 233 -1.10 6.26 -17.92
C ASP A 233 -0.81 7.74 -17.63
N GLU A 234 -0.48 8.05 -16.37
CA GLU A 234 -0.18 9.42 -15.97
C GLU A 234 1.02 10.00 -16.71
N PHE A 235 2.08 9.22 -16.85
CA PHE A 235 3.34 9.70 -17.43
C PHE A 235 3.52 9.38 -18.92
N GLY A 236 2.59 8.67 -19.54
CA GLY A 236 2.67 8.26 -20.94
C GLY A 236 3.87 7.33 -21.18
N LEU A 237 4.03 6.32 -20.33
CA LEU A 237 5.02 5.26 -20.43
C LEU A 237 4.42 4.03 -21.10
N ASP A 238 5.21 3.31 -21.88
CA ASP A 238 4.88 1.98 -22.38
C ASP A 238 5.47 0.93 -21.45
N TYR A 239 4.88 -0.27 -21.44
CA TYR A 239 5.37 -1.35 -20.57
C TYR A 239 5.20 -2.73 -21.17
N LYS A 240 6.01 -3.66 -20.70
CA LYS A 240 5.89 -5.11 -20.85
C LYS A 240 6.23 -5.75 -19.50
N ALA A 241 5.48 -6.76 -19.11
CA ALA A 241 5.66 -7.41 -17.81
C ALA A 241 5.41 -8.92 -17.90
N ALA A 242 5.83 -9.67 -16.88
CA ALA A 242 5.58 -11.09 -16.81
C ALA A 242 4.14 -11.41 -16.43
N PHE A 243 3.53 -10.63 -15.52
CA PHE A 243 2.18 -10.87 -15.00
C PHE A 243 1.38 -9.58 -14.85
N PRO A 244 0.04 -9.67 -14.83
CA PRO A 244 -0.85 -8.60 -14.37
C PRO A 244 -0.55 -8.14 -12.94
N GLY A 245 -1.12 -7.01 -12.53
CA GLY A 245 -0.87 -6.40 -11.23
C GLY A 245 -1.28 -7.24 -10.04
N CYS A 246 -2.45 -7.86 -10.12
CA CYS A 246 -3.07 -8.65 -9.04
C CYS A 246 -2.65 -10.13 -9.05
N SER A 247 -1.89 -10.60 -10.05
CA SER A 247 -1.48 -11.99 -10.16
C SER A 247 -0.74 -12.49 -8.92
N THR A 248 -1.04 -13.70 -8.48
CA THR A 248 -0.30 -14.43 -7.43
C THR A 248 0.78 -15.34 -7.99
N ASP A 249 0.94 -15.41 -9.33
CA ASP A 249 1.92 -16.24 -9.98
C ASP A 249 3.36 -15.80 -9.71
N THR A 250 4.24 -16.78 -9.60
CA THR A 250 5.67 -16.56 -9.31
C THR A 250 6.60 -17.18 -10.36
N GLU A 251 6.06 -17.93 -11.32
CA GLU A 251 6.80 -18.63 -12.38
C GLU A 251 6.19 -18.29 -13.75
N ALA A 252 6.98 -17.68 -14.62
CA ALA A 252 6.56 -17.36 -15.97
C ALA A 252 6.88 -18.50 -16.95
N SER A 253 6.06 -18.64 -17.99
CA SER A 253 6.29 -19.60 -19.07
C SER A 253 7.57 -19.32 -19.85
N ALA A 254 8.08 -20.32 -20.53
CA ALA A 254 9.22 -20.13 -21.44
C ALA A 254 8.88 -19.15 -22.58
N GLY A 255 7.60 -19.04 -22.96
CA GLY A 255 7.10 -18.09 -23.96
C GLY A 255 7.23 -16.64 -23.48
N THR A 256 6.71 -16.34 -22.30
CA THR A 256 6.79 -15.04 -21.66
C THR A 256 8.24 -14.60 -21.44
N LEU A 257 9.09 -15.50 -20.91
CA LEU A 257 10.52 -15.22 -20.74
C LEU A 257 11.20 -14.88 -22.07
N ALA A 258 10.96 -15.68 -23.13
CA ALA A 258 11.52 -15.44 -24.46
C ALA A 258 11.04 -14.09 -25.04
N TYR A 259 9.76 -13.77 -24.89
CA TYR A 259 9.17 -12.50 -25.33
C TYR A 259 9.86 -11.30 -24.65
N LEU A 260 9.95 -11.31 -23.31
CA LEU A 260 10.57 -10.21 -22.56
C LEU A 260 12.06 -10.06 -22.89
N MET A 261 12.81 -11.18 -23.03
CA MET A 261 14.22 -11.15 -23.43
C MET A 261 14.42 -10.58 -24.85
N ASN A 262 13.53 -10.91 -25.79
CA ASN A 262 13.56 -10.36 -27.14
C ASN A 262 13.23 -8.87 -27.14
N THR A 263 12.20 -8.47 -26.41
CA THR A 263 11.81 -7.07 -26.23
C THR A 263 12.99 -6.22 -25.72
N ILE A 264 13.72 -6.71 -24.72
CA ILE A 264 14.91 -6.05 -24.17
C ILE A 264 16.00 -5.87 -25.24
N LYS A 265 16.28 -6.91 -26.03
CA LYS A 265 17.31 -6.87 -27.07
C LYS A 265 16.94 -5.97 -28.23
N GLU A 266 15.71 -6.08 -28.72
CA GLU A 266 15.21 -5.32 -29.87
C GLU A 266 15.12 -3.82 -29.61
N ASN A 267 14.74 -3.45 -28.37
CA ASN A 267 14.59 -2.07 -27.94
C ASN A 267 15.83 -1.52 -27.21
N ASN A 268 16.92 -2.31 -27.12
CA ASN A 268 18.17 -1.94 -26.46
C ASN A 268 17.98 -1.52 -24.98
N ILE A 269 17.01 -2.11 -24.28
CA ILE A 269 16.69 -1.83 -22.89
C ILE A 269 17.86 -2.22 -21.99
N LYS A 270 18.26 -1.34 -21.10
CA LYS A 270 19.42 -1.53 -20.22
C LYS A 270 19.07 -2.12 -18.85
N TYR A 271 17.82 -2.03 -18.45
CA TYR A 271 17.39 -2.47 -17.14
C TYR A 271 16.04 -3.21 -17.23
N VAL A 272 15.93 -4.30 -16.46
CA VAL A 272 14.67 -4.99 -16.17
C VAL A 272 14.24 -4.64 -14.75
N TYR A 273 12.96 -4.33 -14.58
CA TYR A 273 12.38 -3.92 -13.33
C TYR A 273 11.79 -5.12 -12.57
N TYR A 274 11.76 -4.97 -11.24
CA TYR A 274 11.05 -5.84 -10.30
C TYR A 274 10.41 -4.99 -9.21
N ILE A 275 9.36 -5.53 -8.54
CA ILE A 275 8.66 -4.82 -7.46
C ILE A 275 9.23 -5.18 -6.08
N GLU A 276 8.74 -4.52 -5.05
CA GLU A 276 9.05 -4.84 -3.65
C GLU A 276 8.57 -6.25 -3.26
N LEU A 277 9.17 -6.82 -2.24
CA LEU A 277 8.86 -8.14 -1.68
C LEU A 277 8.91 -9.31 -2.70
N SER A 278 9.33 -9.04 -3.92
CA SER A 278 9.51 -10.04 -4.98
C SER A 278 10.68 -10.97 -4.69
N ASN A 279 10.58 -12.23 -5.13
CA ASN A 279 11.70 -13.17 -5.13
C ASN A 279 12.75 -12.85 -6.21
N GLN A 280 12.42 -12.01 -7.20
CA GLN A 280 13.24 -11.55 -8.32
C GLN A 280 13.72 -12.67 -9.27
N ASN A 281 13.19 -13.88 -9.20
CA ASN A 281 13.70 -15.00 -9.97
C ASN A 281 13.61 -14.76 -11.49
N ILE A 282 12.48 -14.23 -11.95
CA ILE A 282 12.24 -13.94 -13.37
C ILE A 282 13.13 -12.79 -13.83
N ALA A 283 13.17 -11.68 -13.10
CA ALA A 283 14.00 -10.52 -13.42
C ALA A 283 15.49 -10.90 -13.47
N LYS A 284 15.98 -11.75 -12.55
CA LYS A 284 17.35 -12.27 -12.56
C LYS A 284 17.63 -13.16 -13.77
N ALA A 285 16.71 -14.07 -14.09
CA ALA A 285 16.87 -14.94 -15.26
C ALA A 285 16.96 -14.12 -16.56
N ILE A 286 16.11 -13.10 -16.70
CA ILE A 286 16.14 -12.17 -17.84
C ILE A 286 17.47 -11.39 -17.87
N SER A 287 17.89 -10.84 -16.72
CA SER A 287 19.14 -10.10 -16.56
C SER A 287 20.36 -10.94 -16.99
N GLU A 288 20.46 -12.18 -16.52
CA GLU A 288 21.57 -13.11 -16.84
C GLU A 288 21.65 -13.43 -18.33
N GLN A 289 20.51 -13.55 -19.02
CA GLN A 289 20.46 -13.91 -20.45
C GLN A 289 20.59 -12.71 -21.39
N THR A 290 20.29 -11.49 -20.93
CA THR A 290 20.31 -10.30 -21.78
C THR A 290 21.46 -9.36 -21.46
N GLY A 291 22.03 -9.43 -20.26
CA GLY A 291 23.00 -8.49 -19.73
C GLY A 291 22.37 -7.19 -19.21
N ALA A 292 21.02 -7.08 -19.20
CA ALA A 292 20.33 -5.94 -18.61
C ALA A 292 20.53 -5.92 -17.09
N GLY A 293 20.74 -4.72 -16.52
CA GLY A 293 20.81 -4.55 -15.06
C GLY A 293 19.44 -4.72 -14.39
N LEU A 294 19.44 -4.85 -13.07
CA LEU A 294 18.23 -4.93 -12.26
C LEU A 294 17.95 -3.58 -11.60
N LEU A 295 16.70 -3.13 -11.65
CA LEU A 295 16.22 -1.96 -10.89
C LEU A 295 14.89 -2.29 -10.21
N GLN A 296 14.74 -1.85 -8.99
CA GLN A 296 13.44 -1.90 -8.33
C GLN A 296 12.59 -0.70 -8.77
N LEU A 297 11.32 -0.95 -9.09
CA LEU A 297 10.28 0.06 -9.04
C LEU A 297 9.28 -0.38 -7.99
N HIS A 298 9.20 0.35 -6.89
CA HIS A 298 8.43 -0.01 -5.71
C HIS A 298 6.97 0.43 -5.90
N SER A 299 6.02 -0.50 -5.83
CA SER A 299 4.60 -0.17 -6.02
C SER A 299 3.97 0.53 -4.81
N VAL A 300 4.65 0.56 -3.69
CA VAL A 300 4.16 1.08 -2.41
C VAL A 300 2.98 0.28 -1.83
N HIS A 301 2.69 -0.90 -2.37
CA HIS A 301 1.58 -1.73 -1.90
C HIS A 301 1.78 -2.20 -0.46
N ASN A 302 2.99 -2.66 -0.13
CA ASN A 302 3.42 -2.98 1.23
C ASN A 302 4.92 -2.66 1.38
N VAL A 303 5.44 -2.71 2.59
CA VAL A 303 6.85 -2.45 2.89
C VAL A 303 7.43 -3.58 3.73
N THR A 304 8.76 -3.68 3.75
CA THR A 304 9.41 -4.60 4.70
C THR A 304 9.16 -4.15 6.14
N LYS A 305 9.30 -5.09 7.08
CA LYS A 305 9.19 -4.71 8.49
C LYS A 305 10.25 -3.69 8.91
N ASP A 306 11.46 -3.81 8.37
CA ASP A 306 12.58 -2.90 8.70
C ASP A 306 12.30 -1.49 8.15
N ASP A 307 11.77 -1.35 6.93
CA ASP A 307 11.37 -0.06 6.36
C ASP A 307 10.22 0.57 7.15
N PHE A 308 9.24 -0.24 7.56
CA PHE A 308 8.14 0.24 8.39
C PHE A 308 8.62 0.76 9.74
N ASP A 309 9.49 0.00 10.42
CA ASP A 309 10.07 0.37 11.71
C ASP A 309 11.01 1.59 11.58
N ALA A 310 11.65 1.76 10.43
CA ALA A 310 12.45 2.94 10.09
C ALA A 310 11.61 4.19 9.75
N GLY A 311 10.28 4.03 9.63
CA GLY A 311 9.37 5.13 9.36
C GLY A 311 9.28 5.50 7.87
N ALA A 312 9.44 4.54 6.97
CA ALA A 312 9.23 4.73 5.54
C ALA A 312 7.88 5.42 5.28
N THR A 313 7.84 6.27 4.26
CA THR A 313 6.65 6.98 3.80
C THR A 313 6.45 6.75 2.32
N TYR A 314 5.22 6.93 1.84
CA TYR A 314 4.92 6.95 0.41
C TYR A 314 5.90 7.87 -0.35
N VAL A 315 6.11 9.09 0.14
CA VAL A 315 7.00 10.07 -0.47
C VAL A 315 8.44 9.56 -0.52
N SER A 316 8.98 9.00 0.59
CA SER A 316 10.36 8.53 0.63
C SER A 316 10.61 7.35 -0.33
N ILE A 317 9.61 6.48 -0.49
CA ILE A 317 9.68 5.35 -1.43
C ILE A 317 9.59 5.86 -2.88
N MET A 318 8.66 6.77 -3.16
CA MET A 318 8.54 7.35 -4.49
C MET A 318 9.77 8.16 -4.90
N GLN A 319 10.47 8.79 -3.96
CA GLN A 319 11.78 9.43 -4.23
C GLN A 319 12.84 8.40 -4.63
N GLN A 320 12.82 7.18 -4.08
CA GLN A 320 13.68 6.09 -4.56
C GLN A 320 13.29 5.64 -5.97
N ASN A 321 11.99 5.59 -6.26
CA ASN A 321 11.51 5.32 -7.62
C ASN A 321 12.00 6.37 -8.62
N VAL A 322 11.99 7.66 -8.25
CA VAL A 322 12.57 8.75 -9.06
C VAL A 322 14.02 8.45 -9.46
N GLU A 323 14.87 8.04 -8.50
CA GLU A 323 16.27 7.72 -8.79
C GLU A 323 16.43 6.50 -9.69
N ASN A 324 15.62 5.46 -9.47
CA ASN A 324 15.64 4.26 -10.29
C ASN A 324 15.11 4.50 -11.71
N LEU A 325 14.05 5.31 -11.86
CA LEU A 325 13.54 5.74 -13.16
C LEU A 325 14.57 6.61 -13.91
N ARG A 326 15.20 7.56 -13.23
CA ARG A 326 16.27 8.39 -13.80
C ARG A 326 17.39 7.53 -14.36
N LYS A 327 17.83 6.52 -13.59
CA LYS A 327 18.88 5.59 -14.03
C LYS A 327 18.40 4.69 -15.18
N GLY A 328 17.18 4.19 -15.11
CA GLY A 328 16.63 3.27 -16.10
C GLY A 328 16.32 3.93 -17.44
N LEU A 329 15.70 5.10 -17.42
CA LEU A 329 15.26 5.80 -18.63
C LEU A 329 16.37 6.64 -19.31
N ALA A 330 17.35 7.13 -18.56
CA ALA A 330 18.42 7.97 -19.14
C ALA A 330 19.40 7.20 -20.04
N ASN A 331 19.46 5.87 -19.94
CA ASN A 331 20.48 5.04 -20.59
C ASN A 331 19.89 4.06 -21.62
N GLN A 332 18.67 4.27 -22.05
CA GLN A 332 18.01 3.47 -23.10
C GLN A 332 18.33 3.95 -24.49
#